data_be8447520b36145e821dd0422d970045
#
_entry.id   be8447520b36145e821dd0422d970045
#
_cell.length_a   1.000
_cell.length_b   1.000
_cell.length_c   1.000
_cell.angle_alpha   90.00
_cell.angle_beta   90.00
_cell.angle_gamma   90.00
#
_symmetry.space_group_name_H-M   'P 1'
#
loop_
_entity.id
_entity.type
_entity.pdbx_description
1 polymer ?
#
loop_
_entity_poly.entity_id
_entity_poly.type
_entity_poly.pdbx_seq_one_letter_code
_entity_poly.pdbx_strand_id
1 'polypeptide(L)'
;LRDENDKPHAIFTGDTLFVGDVGRPDLSSGNMTSAELAGIMYETIQTKILPLADDVIVYPAHGAGSSCGKSMGPETFSTIGEQKKTNYALQPQSKEEFVAAVTDGLSVPPKYFAINAQINMEGYTSLDTVKQKGLTPLSLAEFKKLKDDDVLILDTRHATVFTQGFIPGSIFIGLEGRFAEWAGSLLSFDKPM
;
A
#
# COMPACT_ATOMS: atom_id res chain seq x y z
N LEU A 1 11.47 6.23 20.73
CA LEU A 1 11.15 6.06 22.14
C LEU A 1 12.44 5.94 22.96
N ARG A 2 12.52 6.62 24.07
CA ARG A 2 13.64 6.53 24.99
C ARG A 2 13.20 5.91 26.31
N ASP A 3 14.10 5.27 27.01
CA ASP A 3 13.85 4.73 28.34
C ASP A 3 13.94 5.82 29.43
N GLU A 4 13.83 5.44 30.67
CA GLU A 4 13.94 6.32 31.84
C GLU A 4 15.31 6.99 32.03
N ASN A 5 16.35 6.47 31.39
CA ASN A 5 17.72 6.98 31.41
C ASN A 5 18.06 7.77 30.13
N ASP A 6 17.05 8.16 29.35
CA ASP A 6 17.17 8.87 28.06
C ASP A 6 17.95 8.08 26.97
N LYS A 7 18.04 6.75 27.10
CA LYS A 7 18.66 5.89 26.08
C LYS A 7 17.63 5.47 25.04
N PRO A 8 18.02 5.37 23.74
CA PRO A 8 17.17 4.78 22.73
C PRO A 8 16.73 3.37 23.15
N HIS A 9 15.42 3.13 23.21
CA HIS A 9 14.81 1.86 23.60
C HIS A 9 14.08 1.20 22.43
N ALA A 10 13.31 1.98 21.66
CA ALA A 10 12.60 1.48 20.50
C ALA A 10 12.45 2.56 19.43
N ILE A 11 12.33 2.15 18.17
CA ILE A 11 12.02 3.01 17.03
C ILE A 11 10.78 2.51 16.30
N PHE A 12 9.96 3.44 15.84
CA PHE A 12 8.83 3.20 14.94
C PHE A 12 9.28 3.64 13.55
N THR A 13 9.57 2.68 12.70
CA THR A 13 10.26 2.92 11.42
C THR A 13 9.31 3.24 10.26
N GLY A 14 7.99 3.18 10.51
CA GLY A 14 7.02 3.38 9.43
C GLY A 14 7.32 2.43 8.28
N ASP A 15 7.27 2.98 7.06
CA ASP A 15 7.58 2.26 5.83
C ASP A 15 9.06 2.34 5.41
N THR A 16 9.97 2.74 6.30
CA THR A 16 11.39 2.80 5.99
C THR A 16 12.08 1.46 6.18
N LEU A 17 11.88 0.83 7.35
CA LEU A 17 12.51 -0.44 7.70
C LEU A 17 11.45 -1.43 8.19
N PHE A 18 11.38 -2.59 7.56
CA PHE A 18 10.58 -3.74 7.95
C PHE A 18 11.47 -4.85 8.52
N VAL A 19 10.87 -5.89 9.07
CA VAL A 19 11.63 -7.08 9.49
C VAL A 19 12.08 -7.85 8.25
N GLY A 20 13.38 -7.92 8.04
CA GLY A 20 14.01 -8.59 6.89
C GLY A 20 13.96 -7.82 5.57
N ASP A 21 13.34 -6.63 5.53
CA ASP A 21 13.16 -5.87 4.30
C ASP A 21 13.16 -4.36 4.56
N VAL A 22 12.98 -3.57 3.51
CA VAL A 22 12.78 -2.11 3.54
C VAL A 22 11.59 -1.72 2.69
N GLY A 23 11.07 -0.53 2.90
CA GLY A 23 9.96 0.01 2.12
C GLY A 23 10.29 0.17 0.64
N ARG A 24 9.27 0.08 -0.19
CA ARG A 24 9.38 0.25 -1.64
C ARG A 24 9.48 1.73 -2.00
N PRO A 25 10.54 2.15 -2.71
CA PRO A 25 10.73 3.57 -3.05
C PRO A 25 9.82 4.08 -4.17
N ASP A 26 9.07 3.19 -4.85
CA ASP A 26 8.20 3.53 -5.98
C ASP A 26 6.75 3.87 -5.58
N LEU A 27 6.35 3.60 -4.33
CA LEU A 27 4.94 3.72 -3.91
C LEU A 27 4.51 5.17 -3.60
N SER A 28 5.42 6.05 -3.27
CA SER A 28 5.11 7.44 -2.87
C SER A 28 6.17 8.40 -3.38
N SER A 29 6.46 8.32 -4.67
CA SER A 29 7.57 9.06 -5.27
C SER A 29 7.28 10.55 -5.50
N GLY A 30 6.02 10.96 -5.59
CA GLY A 30 5.69 12.34 -5.98
C GLY A 30 6.39 12.69 -7.29
N ASN A 31 7.24 13.72 -7.25
CA ASN A 31 8.06 14.15 -8.40
C ASN A 31 9.46 13.49 -8.43
N MET A 32 9.77 12.57 -7.51
CA MET A 32 11.09 11.92 -7.42
C MET A 32 11.04 10.53 -8.08
N THR A 33 12.14 10.11 -8.63
CA THR A 33 12.30 8.74 -9.14
C THR A 33 12.48 7.74 -7.99
N SER A 34 12.18 6.47 -8.24
CA SER A 34 12.42 5.39 -7.26
C SER A 34 13.90 5.32 -6.86
N ALA A 35 14.83 5.59 -7.77
CA ALA A 35 16.27 5.60 -7.49
C ALA A 35 16.66 6.76 -6.54
N GLU A 36 16.10 7.96 -6.75
CA GLU A 36 16.33 9.09 -5.85
C GLU A 36 15.81 8.81 -4.43
N LEU A 37 14.59 8.27 -4.32
CA LEU A 37 14.02 7.88 -3.03
C LEU A 37 14.81 6.75 -2.36
N ALA A 38 15.25 5.75 -3.11
CA ALA A 38 16.13 4.70 -2.61
C ALA A 38 17.46 5.28 -2.09
N GLY A 39 18.01 6.28 -2.79
CA GLY A 39 19.20 6.99 -2.34
C GLY A 39 19.00 7.74 -1.02
N ILE A 40 17.86 8.40 -0.82
CA ILE A 40 17.49 9.04 0.46
C ILE A 40 17.30 8.01 1.56
N MET A 41 16.68 6.87 1.24
CA MET A 41 16.52 5.75 2.18
C MET A 41 17.88 5.22 2.63
N TYR A 42 18.82 5.02 1.71
CA TYR A 42 20.20 4.62 2.04
C TYR A 42 20.83 5.58 3.06
N GLU A 43 20.79 6.89 2.79
CA GLU A 43 21.34 7.91 3.72
C GLU A 43 20.65 7.85 5.10
N THR A 44 19.33 7.63 5.10
CA THR A 44 18.56 7.50 6.34
C THR A 44 19.01 6.26 7.13
N ILE A 45 19.19 5.14 6.47
CA ILE A 45 19.67 3.90 7.10
C ILE A 45 21.08 4.10 7.66
N GLN A 46 22.00 4.68 6.87
CA GLN A 46 23.39 4.88 7.30
C GLN A 46 23.51 5.85 8.48
N THR A 47 22.73 6.94 8.46
CA THR A 47 22.92 8.03 9.43
C THR A 47 22.01 7.93 10.66
N LYS A 48 20.86 7.27 10.57
CA LYS A 48 19.86 7.25 11.65
C LYS A 48 19.59 5.86 12.22
N ILE A 49 19.72 4.80 11.43
CA ILE A 49 19.35 3.44 11.83
C ILE A 49 20.58 2.65 12.27
N LEU A 50 21.59 2.53 11.42
CA LEU A 50 22.79 1.76 11.73
C LEU A 50 23.56 2.25 12.97
N PRO A 51 23.59 3.55 13.34
CA PRO A 51 24.25 4.00 14.56
C PRO A 51 23.54 3.60 15.86
N LEU A 52 22.30 3.11 15.80
CA LEU A 52 21.58 2.68 16.98
C LEU A 52 22.18 1.41 17.57
N ALA A 53 22.05 1.27 18.90
CA ALA A 53 22.49 0.08 19.63
C ALA A 53 21.69 -1.15 19.20
N ASP A 54 22.31 -2.31 19.28
CA ASP A 54 21.75 -3.57 18.75
C ASP A 54 20.50 -4.05 19.50
N ASP A 55 20.32 -3.62 20.74
CA ASP A 55 19.16 -3.94 21.59
C ASP A 55 17.94 -3.04 21.36
N VAL A 56 18.07 -1.99 20.55
CA VAL A 56 16.95 -1.10 20.23
C VAL A 56 15.90 -1.87 19.43
N ILE A 57 14.65 -1.85 19.91
CA ILE A 57 13.52 -2.55 19.31
C ILE A 57 13.02 -1.79 18.07
N VAL A 58 12.74 -2.53 17.00
CA VAL A 58 12.18 -2.02 15.74
C VAL A 58 10.71 -2.40 15.63
N TYR A 59 9.83 -1.41 15.55
CA TYR A 59 8.41 -1.58 15.25
C TYR A 59 8.09 -1.01 13.87
N PRO A 60 7.92 -1.85 12.84
CA PRO A 60 7.55 -1.43 11.50
C PRO A 60 6.06 -1.09 11.40
N ALA A 61 5.65 -0.37 10.34
CA ALA A 61 4.25 -0.11 10.07
C ALA A 61 3.49 -1.35 9.54
N HIS A 62 4.18 -2.24 8.89
CA HIS A 62 3.62 -3.43 8.25
C HIS A 62 4.44 -4.68 8.55
N GLY A 63 3.80 -5.83 8.45
CA GLY A 63 4.40 -7.17 8.46
C GLY A 63 4.12 -7.92 7.16
N ALA A 64 4.31 -9.24 7.19
CA ALA A 64 4.13 -10.13 6.06
C ALA A 64 2.78 -9.95 5.36
N GLY A 65 2.79 -9.98 4.03
CA GLY A 65 1.62 -9.84 3.18
C GLY A 65 1.27 -8.41 2.78
N SER A 66 1.95 -7.38 3.29
CA SER A 66 1.79 -6.02 2.80
C SER A 66 2.50 -5.84 1.44
N SER A 67 1.92 -5.01 0.57
CA SER A 67 2.53 -4.62 -0.70
C SER A 67 3.60 -3.52 -0.56
N CYS A 68 3.86 -3.04 0.67
CA CYS A 68 4.81 -1.97 0.94
C CYS A 68 6.27 -2.44 1.00
N GLY A 69 6.53 -3.75 1.06
CA GLY A 69 7.85 -4.37 0.93
C GLY A 69 7.83 -5.51 -0.08
N LYS A 70 8.99 -6.10 -0.36
CA LYS A 70 9.13 -7.22 -1.30
C LYS A 70 9.07 -8.58 -0.60
N SER A 71 9.72 -8.70 0.56
CA SER A 71 9.90 -9.97 1.26
C SER A 71 10.00 -9.79 2.78
N MET A 72 8.96 -9.21 3.37
CA MET A 72 8.91 -9.00 4.83
C MET A 72 8.76 -10.31 5.58
N GLY A 73 9.47 -10.43 6.71
CA GLY A 73 9.33 -11.53 7.65
C GLY A 73 7.96 -11.58 8.34
N PRO A 74 7.59 -12.71 8.94
CA PRO A 74 6.32 -12.89 9.65
C PRO A 74 6.28 -12.17 11.01
N GLU A 75 7.42 -11.75 11.52
CA GLU A 75 7.55 -11.12 12.82
C GLU A 75 6.96 -9.70 12.81
N THR A 76 6.33 -9.32 13.91
CA THR A 76 5.72 -7.98 14.07
C THR A 76 6.68 -6.95 14.65
N PHE A 77 7.82 -7.36 15.17
CA PHE A 77 8.92 -6.52 15.67
C PHE A 77 10.24 -7.28 15.59
N SER A 78 11.35 -6.56 15.72
CA SER A 78 12.69 -7.11 15.73
C SER A 78 13.61 -6.22 16.57
N THR A 79 14.93 -6.39 16.46
CA THR A 79 15.93 -5.48 17.02
C THR A 79 16.87 -4.99 15.93
N ILE A 80 17.54 -3.86 16.18
CA ILE A 80 18.56 -3.33 15.25
C ILE A 80 19.66 -4.35 15.01
N GLY A 81 20.11 -5.04 16.05
CA GLY A 81 21.16 -6.05 15.94
C GLY A 81 20.75 -7.26 15.09
N GLU A 82 19.49 -7.68 15.17
CA GLU A 82 18.99 -8.75 14.33
C GLU A 82 18.84 -8.28 12.87
N GLN A 83 18.34 -7.06 12.65
CA GLN A 83 18.25 -6.50 11.31
C GLN A 83 19.63 -6.29 10.66
N LYS A 84 20.65 -5.88 11.42
CA LYS A 84 22.04 -5.81 10.93
C LYS A 84 22.59 -7.16 10.46
N LYS A 85 22.07 -8.29 10.99
CA LYS A 85 22.52 -9.64 10.61
C LYS A 85 21.74 -10.22 9.43
N THR A 86 20.45 -9.98 9.39
CA THR A 86 19.52 -10.72 8.52
C THR A 86 18.93 -9.89 7.38
N ASN A 87 18.84 -8.56 7.55
CA ASN A 87 18.25 -7.69 6.55
C ASN A 87 19.28 -7.29 5.48
N TYR A 88 19.02 -7.63 4.23
CA TYR A 88 19.92 -7.34 3.11
C TYR A 88 20.22 -5.84 2.96
N ALA A 89 19.25 -4.99 3.28
CA ALA A 89 19.37 -3.54 3.14
C ALA A 89 20.29 -2.91 4.21
N LEU A 90 20.58 -3.60 5.31
CA LEU A 90 21.48 -3.17 6.38
C LEU A 90 22.88 -3.78 6.29
N GLN A 91 23.12 -4.64 5.28
CA GLN A 91 24.47 -5.18 5.05
C GLN A 91 25.42 -4.11 4.52
N PRO A 92 26.74 -4.26 4.75
CA PRO A 92 27.72 -3.37 4.13
C PRO A 92 27.63 -3.41 2.61
N GLN A 93 27.29 -2.30 1.99
CA GLN A 93 27.15 -2.14 0.54
C GLN A 93 27.30 -0.68 0.13
N SER A 94 27.61 -0.42 -1.13
CA SER A 94 27.61 0.93 -1.67
C SER A 94 26.17 1.46 -1.87
N LYS A 95 26.03 2.77 -2.05
CA LYS A 95 24.74 3.40 -2.34
C LYS A 95 24.15 2.86 -3.65
N GLU A 96 24.97 2.66 -4.66
CA GLU A 96 24.60 2.14 -5.97
C GLU A 96 24.08 0.69 -5.86
N GLU A 97 24.77 -0.17 -5.11
CA GLU A 97 24.32 -1.54 -4.85
C GLU A 97 23.00 -1.57 -4.09
N PHE A 98 22.84 -0.75 -3.06
CA PHE A 98 21.59 -0.62 -2.32
C PHE A 98 20.45 -0.17 -3.23
N VAL A 99 20.64 0.91 -4.02
CA VAL A 99 19.61 1.40 -4.95
C VAL A 99 19.22 0.31 -5.93
N ALA A 100 20.19 -0.39 -6.53
CA ALA A 100 19.91 -1.51 -7.43
C ALA A 100 19.10 -2.61 -6.72
N ALA A 101 19.51 -3.02 -5.51
CA ALA A 101 18.83 -4.09 -4.77
C ALA A 101 17.39 -3.74 -4.39
N VAL A 102 17.10 -2.51 -3.95
CA VAL A 102 15.73 -2.13 -3.53
C VAL A 102 14.81 -1.81 -4.69
N THR A 103 15.35 -1.42 -5.84
CA THR A 103 14.54 -1.12 -7.05
C THR A 103 14.37 -2.31 -7.98
N ASP A 104 15.12 -3.40 -7.79
CA ASP A 104 14.99 -4.61 -8.61
C ASP A 104 13.72 -5.40 -8.26
N GLY A 105 13.08 -5.97 -9.29
CA GLY A 105 11.96 -6.89 -9.14
C GLY A 105 10.70 -6.28 -8.52
N LEU A 106 10.53 -4.96 -8.52
CA LEU A 106 9.33 -4.30 -7.99
C LEU A 106 8.11 -4.66 -8.86
N SER A 107 7.06 -5.18 -8.22
CA SER A 107 5.76 -5.37 -8.87
C SER A 107 5.10 -4.02 -9.15
N VAL A 108 4.25 -3.96 -10.19
CA VAL A 108 3.50 -2.73 -10.48
C VAL A 108 2.66 -2.34 -9.26
N PRO A 109 2.74 -1.08 -8.78
CA PRO A 109 1.91 -0.62 -7.67
C PRO A 109 0.42 -0.74 -8.00
N PRO A 110 -0.44 -1.07 -7.02
CA PRO A 110 -1.88 -1.00 -7.23
C PRO A 110 -2.31 0.41 -7.66
N LYS A 111 -3.21 0.53 -8.64
CA LYS A 111 -3.67 1.82 -9.18
C LYS A 111 -4.19 2.79 -8.11
N TYR A 112 -4.84 2.25 -7.09
CA TYR A 112 -5.42 3.05 -6.00
C TYR A 112 -4.40 3.68 -5.05
N PHE A 113 -3.12 3.27 -5.06
CA PHE A 113 -2.12 3.80 -4.12
C PHE A 113 -1.90 5.31 -4.32
N ALA A 114 -1.71 5.75 -5.55
CA ALA A 114 -1.52 7.19 -5.84
C ALA A 114 -2.75 8.02 -5.43
N ILE A 115 -3.95 7.49 -5.69
CA ILE A 115 -5.21 8.15 -5.33
C ILE A 115 -5.38 8.20 -3.80
N ASN A 116 -5.08 7.11 -3.09
CA ASN A 116 -5.12 7.10 -1.63
C ASN A 116 -4.13 8.09 -1.03
N ALA A 117 -2.92 8.19 -1.58
CA ALA A 117 -1.93 9.17 -1.14
C ALA A 117 -2.45 10.61 -1.35
N GLN A 118 -3.06 10.90 -2.49
CA GLN A 118 -3.68 12.21 -2.76
C GLN A 118 -4.83 12.50 -1.80
N ILE A 119 -5.75 11.56 -1.60
CA ILE A 119 -6.88 11.69 -0.65
C ILE A 119 -6.37 11.96 0.76
N ASN A 120 -5.28 11.30 1.18
CA ASN A 120 -4.69 11.52 2.52
C ASN A 120 -4.07 12.91 2.67
N MET A 121 -3.55 13.51 1.59
CA MET A 121 -3.00 14.88 1.61
C MET A 121 -4.08 15.95 1.52
N GLU A 122 -5.08 15.78 0.68
CA GLU A 122 -6.09 16.78 0.36
C GLU A 122 -7.35 16.67 1.21
N GLY A 123 -7.54 15.53 1.88
CA GLY A 123 -8.78 15.20 2.57
C GLY A 123 -9.77 14.46 1.66
N TYR A 124 -10.87 14.02 2.25
CA TYR A 124 -11.89 13.22 1.56
C TYR A 124 -13.32 13.68 1.88
N THR A 125 -14.23 13.38 0.97
CA THR A 125 -15.65 13.60 1.17
C THR A 125 -16.15 12.74 2.35
N SER A 126 -17.00 13.30 3.23
CA SER A 126 -17.51 12.55 4.38
C SER A 126 -18.21 11.26 3.95
N LEU A 127 -18.06 10.21 4.76
CA LEU A 127 -18.67 8.90 4.50
C LEU A 127 -20.20 9.00 4.31
N ASP A 128 -20.86 9.88 5.06
CA ASP A 128 -22.31 10.08 4.93
C ASP A 128 -22.68 10.65 3.57
N THR A 129 -21.92 11.61 3.07
CA THR A 129 -22.14 12.17 1.72
C THR A 129 -21.92 11.11 0.63
N VAL A 130 -20.88 10.28 0.77
CA VAL A 130 -20.61 9.18 -0.17
C VAL A 130 -21.76 8.16 -0.15
N LYS A 131 -22.23 7.78 1.05
CA LYS A 131 -23.37 6.87 1.21
C LYS A 131 -24.66 7.42 0.61
N GLN A 132 -24.96 8.69 0.86
CA GLN A 132 -26.15 9.32 0.28
C GLN A 132 -26.17 9.27 -1.24
N LYS A 133 -25.01 9.50 -1.88
CA LYS A 133 -24.89 9.42 -3.35
C LYS A 133 -24.90 7.97 -3.86
N GLY A 134 -24.10 7.11 -3.23
CA GLY A 134 -23.85 5.75 -3.74
C GLY A 134 -24.95 4.74 -3.40
N LEU A 135 -25.79 4.99 -2.38
CA LEU A 135 -26.84 4.06 -1.96
C LEU A 135 -28.24 4.50 -2.40
N THR A 136 -28.35 5.39 -3.40
CA THR A 136 -29.64 5.79 -3.95
C THR A 136 -30.15 4.73 -4.93
N PRO A 137 -31.26 4.03 -4.64
CA PRO A 137 -31.80 3.04 -5.55
C PRO A 137 -32.28 3.69 -6.86
N LEU A 138 -31.98 3.04 -7.98
CA LEU A 138 -32.44 3.46 -9.30
C LEU A 138 -33.71 2.72 -9.68
N SER A 139 -34.60 3.40 -10.35
CA SER A 139 -35.69 2.74 -11.09
C SER A 139 -35.13 1.98 -12.29
N LEU A 140 -35.90 1.00 -12.81
CA LEU A 140 -35.50 0.26 -14.02
C LEU A 140 -35.27 1.17 -15.22
N ALA A 141 -36.05 2.25 -15.35
CA ALA A 141 -35.93 3.21 -16.45
C ALA A 141 -34.60 4.00 -16.34
N GLU A 142 -34.25 4.49 -15.14
CA GLU A 142 -33.02 5.19 -14.89
C GLU A 142 -31.79 4.28 -15.08
N PHE A 143 -31.89 3.04 -14.61
CA PHE A 143 -30.81 2.05 -14.81
C PHE A 143 -30.57 1.79 -16.32
N LYS A 144 -31.65 1.58 -17.11
CA LYS A 144 -31.54 1.38 -18.56
C LYS A 144 -30.88 2.57 -19.25
N LYS A 145 -31.26 3.79 -18.87
CA LYS A 145 -30.68 5.01 -19.40
C LYS A 145 -29.20 5.08 -19.13
N LEU A 146 -28.75 4.88 -17.87
CA LEU A 146 -27.35 4.89 -17.50
C LEU A 146 -26.53 3.81 -18.22
N LYS A 147 -27.13 2.62 -18.43
CA LYS A 147 -26.51 1.56 -19.22
C LYS A 147 -26.31 1.97 -20.69
N ASP A 148 -27.29 2.63 -21.28
CA ASP A 148 -27.20 3.11 -22.66
C ASP A 148 -26.22 4.28 -22.81
N ASP A 149 -25.97 5.05 -21.73
CA ASP A 149 -24.96 6.10 -21.62
C ASP A 149 -23.55 5.56 -21.30
N ASP A 150 -23.30 4.24 -21.42
CA ASP A 150 -22.03 3.54 -21.17
C ASP A 150 -21.47 3.74 -19.76
N VAL A 151 -22.34 3.91 -18.77
CA VAL A 151 -21.96 3.95 -17.35
C VAL A 151 -21.57 2.53 -16.92
N LEU A 152 -20.46 2.41 -16.19
CA LEU A 152 -19.93 1.14 -15.74
C LEU A 152 -20.91 0.45 -14.77
N ILE A 153 -21.23 -0.81 -15.03
CA ILE A 153 -22.04 -1.63 -14.16
C ILE A 153 -21.14 -2.56 -13.36
N LEU A 154 -21.15 -2.40 -12.04
CA LEU A 154 -20.46 -3.28 -11.11
C LEU A 154 -21.45 -4.26 -10.48
N ASP A 155 -21.30 -5.55 -10.76
CA ASP A 155 -22.09 -6.60 -10.13
C ASP A 155 -21.40 -7.10 -8.87
N THR A 156 -22.00 -6.82 -7.72
CA THR A 156 -21.42 -7.15 -6.40
C THR A 156 -22.07 -8.36 -5.73
N ARG A 157 -22.98 -9.06 -6.45
CA ARG A 157 -23.68 -10.23 -5.91
C ARG A 157 -22.72 -11.39 -5.63
N HIS A 158 -23.19 -12.41 -4.92
CA HIS A 158 -22.42 -13.63 -4.73
C HIS A 158 -22.18 -14.34 -6.08
N ALA A 159 -21.03 -14.99 -6.24
CA ALA A 159 -20.62 -15.63 -7.49
C ALA A 159 -21.64 -16.63 -8.04
N THR A 160 -22.28 -17.42 -7.15
CA THR A 160 -23.33 -18.39 -7.54
C THR A 160 -24.58 -17.71 -8.14
N VAL A 161 -24.89 -16.49 -7.73
CA VAL A 161 -26.02 -15.73 -8.28
C VAL A 161 -25.61 -15.08 -9.61
N PHE A 162 -24.40 -14.53 -9.68
CA PHE A 162 -23.85 -13.96 -10.91
C PHE A 162 -23.82 -14.99 -12.05
N THR A 163 -23.39 -16.23 -11.79
CA THR A 163 -23.29 -17.29 -12.82
C THR A 163 -24.63 -17.78 -13.32
N GLN A 164 -25.74 -17.54 -12.59
CA GLN A 164 -27.10 -17.85 -13.05
C GLN A 164 -27.64 -16.84 -14.06
N GLY A 165 -27.08 -15.64 -14.09
CA GLY A 165 -27.43 -14.58 -15.03
C GLY A 165 -26.86 -13.24 -14.60
N PHE A 166 -26.31 -12.51 -15.54
CA PHE A 166 -25.70 -11.19 -15.33
C PHE A 166 -26.03 -10.25 -16.49
N ILE A 167 -25.85 -8.96 -16.25
CA ILE A 167 -26.03 -7.95 -17.28
C ILE A 167 -24.80 -7.96 -18.20
N PRO A 168 -24.98 -8.17 -19.52
CA PRO A 168 -23.85 -8.12 -20.45
C PRO A 168 -23.08 -6.79 -20.34
N GLY A 169 -21.74 -6.90 -20.22
CA GLY A 169 -20.84 -5.77 -20.05
C GLY A 169 -20.60 -5.36 -18.58
N SER A 170 -21.29 -5.99 -17.61
CA SER A 170 -20.96 -5.75 -16.19
C SER A 170 -19.64 -6.34 -15.79
N ILE A 171 -18.94 -5.66 -14.86
CA ILE A 171 -17.76 -6.20 -14.17
C ILE A 171 -18.24 -6.86 -12.88
N PHE A 172 -17.80 -8.09 -12.64
CA PHE A 172 -18.13 -8.82 -11.43
C PHE A 172 -17.02 -8.69 -10.38
N ILE A 173 -17.35 -8.16 -9.21
CA ILE A 173 -16.52 -8.20 -8.02
C ILE A 173 -17.42 -8.45 -6.81
N GLY A 174 -17.47 -9.68 -6.31
CA GLY A 174 -18.30 -10.03 -5.14
C GLY A 174 -17.88 -9.25 -3.89
N LEU A 175 -18.84 -8.89 -3.04
CA LEU A 175 -18.56 -8.10 -1.81
C LEU A 175 -17.71 -8.84 -0.79
N GLU A 176 -17.66 -10.16 -0.84
CA GLU A 176 -16.91 -10.96 0.10
C GLU A 176 -15.41 -10.97 -0.23
N GLY A 177 -14.57 -11.09 0.82
CA GLY A 177 -13.13 -11.17 0.67
C GLY A 177 -12.47 -9.80 0.42
N ARG A 178 -11.65 -9.69 -0.63
CA ARG A 178 -10.83 -8.51 -0.94
C ARG A 178 -11.51 -7.53 -1.91
N PHE A 179 -12.80 -7.28 -1.74
CA PHE A 179 -13.59 -6.44 -2.65
C PHE A 179 -12.96 -5.07 -2.93
N ALA A 180 -12.59 -4.33 -1.87
CA ALA A 180 -12.06 -2.97 -2.01
C ALA A 180 -10.75 -2.94 -2.81
N GLU A 181 -9.86 -3.90 -2.60
CA GLU A 181 -8.58 -4.00 -3.31
C GLU A 181 -8.79 -4.36 -4.80
N TRP A 182 -9.70 -5.30 -5.09
CA TRP A 182 -10.04 -5.64 -6.47
C TRP A 182 -10.72 -4.48 -7.18
N ALA A 183 -11.69 -3.83 -6.55
CA ALA A 183 -12.36 -2.66 -7.10
C ALA A 183 -11.36 -1.54 -7.40
N GLY A 184 -10.51 -1.19 -6.42
CA GLY A 184 -9.50 -0.15 -6.59
C GLY A 184 -8.43 -0.48 -7.65
N SER A 185 -8.13 -1.76 -7.89
CA SER A 185 -7.13 -2.17 -8.88
C SER A 185 -7.69 -2.26 -10.31
N LEU A 186 -8.95 -2.68 -10.46
CA LEU A 186 -9.55 -3.01 -11.75
C LEU A 186 -10.39 -1.87 -12.34
N LEU A 187 -11.10 -1.12 -11.48
CA LEU A 187 -12.01 -0.09 -11.95
C LEU A 187 -11.28 1.21 -12.30
N SER A 188 -11.82 1.95 -13.27
CA SER A 188 -11.33 3.30 -13.58
C SER A 188 -11.95 4.29 -12.61
N PHE A 189 -11.13 5.20 -12.08
CA PHE A 189 -11.61 6.30 -11.23
C PHE A 189 -12.16 7.49 -12.04
N ASP A 190 -11.98 7.48 -13.36
CA ASP A 190 -12.36 8.57 -14.25
C ASP A 190 -13.79 8.40 -14.82
N LYS A 191 -14.40 7.22 -14.58
CA LYS A 191 -15.75 6.91 -15.08
C LYS A 191 -16.75 6.79 -13.94
N PRO A 192 -17.98 7.29 -14.12
CA PRO A 192 -19.06 7.04 -13.17
C PRO A 192 -19.45 5.55 -13.15
N MET A 193 -19.92 5.09 -11.99
CA MET A 193 -20.47 3.77 -11.73
C MET A 193 -21.90 3.87 -11.27
#